data_16d35b01968f6252bc5953a4172f52e5
#
_entry.id   16d35b01968f6252bc5953a4172f52e5
#
_cell.length_a   1.000
_cell.length_b   1.000
_cell.length_c   1.000
_cell.angle_alpha   90.00
_cell.angle_beta   90.00
_cell.angle_gamma   90.00
#
_symmetry.space_group_name_H-M   'P 1'
#
loop_
_entity.id
_entity.type
_entity.pdbx_description
1 polymer ?
#
loop_
_entity_poly.entity_id
_entity_poly.type
_entity_poly.pdbx_seq_one_letter_code
_entity_poly.pdbx_strand_id
1 'polypeptide(L)'
;ASINVTMLTYPKNYQGSITIIGEKGIVKIGGVAVNKIEKWEFEDYDDDDRIAQDANYQPPNVYGFGHNPYYRNVVDVLLGRAVPSTDGRDGRKSVEIIQAIYQSAKTGKKVSLPL
;
A
#
# COMPACT_ATOMS: atom_id res chain seq x y z
N ALA A 1 13.40 -8.34 0.30
CA ALA A 1 12.77 -7.05 0.01
C ALA A 1 13.75 -5.91 0.31
N SER A 2 13.61 -4.78 -0.37
CA SER A 2 14.33 -3.55 -0.08
C SER A 2 13.32 -2.45 0.23
N ILE A 3 13.55 -1.71 1.32
CA ILE A 3 12.69 -0.61 1.75
C ILE A 3 13.55 0.63 1.92
N ASN A 4 13.19 1.70 1.21
CA ASN A 4 13.87 2.99 1.29
C ASN A 4 12.83 4.05 1.67
N VAL A 5 13.06 4.76 2.76
CA VAL A 5 12.16 5.81 3.25
C VAL A 5 12.96 7.05 3.61
N THR A 6 12.47 8.20 3.19
CA THR A 6 13.01 9.49 3.60
C THR A 6 11.89 10.53 3.71
N MET A 7 12.03 11.44 4.65
CA MET A 7 11.18 12.63 4.78
C MET A 7 11.92 13.91 4.33
N LEU A 8 13.12 13.78 3.80
CA LEU A 8 14.02 14.89 3.48
C LEU A 8 14.04 15.22 1.98
N THR A 9 12.94 14.97 1.27
CA THR A 9 12.83 15.32 -0.15
C THR A 9 12.58 16.81 -0.32
N TYR A 10 13.34 17.46 -1.20
CA TYR A 10 13.23 18.88 -1.53
C TYR A 10 13.13 19.05 -3.06
N PRO A 11 12.34 20.03 -3.54
CA PRO A 11 11.55 21.04 -2.84
C PRO A 11 10.14 20.57 -2.43
N LYS A 12 9.77 19.34 -2.73
CA LYS A 12 8.44 18.74 -2.46
C LYS A 12 8.56 17.24 -2.36
N ASN A 13 7.48 16.59 -1.94
CA ASN A 13 7.38 15.13 -1.99
C ASN A 13 7.67 14.62 -3.39
N TYR A 14 8.51 13.59 -3.47
CA TYR A 14 8.94 13.00 -4.73
C TYR A 14 7.96 11.93 -5.20
N GLN A 15 7.91 10.81 -4.51
CA GLN A 15 6.96 9.74 -4.78
C GLN A 15 6.85 8.75 -3.62
N GLY A 16 5.73 8.01 -3.57
CA GLY A 16 5.66 6.73 -2.91
C GLY A 16 5.56 5.63 -3.96
N SER A 17 6.30 4.53 -3.83
CA SER A 17 6.19 3.43 -4.77
C SER A 17 6.35 2.07 -4.11
N ILE A 18 5.66 1.08 -4.68
CA ILE A 18 5.78 -0.33 -4.33
C ILE A 18 6.01 -1.08 -5.63
N THR A 19 7.09 -1.88 -5.67
CA THR A 19 7.35 -2.80 -6.79
C THR A 19 7.32 -4.22 -6.26
N ILE A 20 6.50 -5.05 -6.88
CA ILE A 20 6.40 -6.49 -6.61
C ILE A 20 6.88 -7.23 -7.84
N ILE A 21 7.87 -8.08 -7.66
CA ILE A 21 8.39 -8.97 -8.71
C ILE A 21 8.03 -10.39 -8.27
N GLY A 22 7.11 -11.00 -9.00
CA GLY A 22 6.67 -12.38 -8.81
C GLY A 22 7.23 -13.30 -9.90
N GLU A 23 6.96 -14.58 -9.78
CA GLU A 23 7.37 -15.60 -10.78
C GLU A 23 6.65 -15.41 -12.11
N LYS A 24 5.41 -14.91 -12.08
CA LYS A 24 4.53 -14.79 -13.25
C LYS A 24 4.16 -13.36 -13.60
N GLY A 25 4.78 -12.37 -12.99
CA GLY A 25 4.45 -10.98 -13.30
C GLY A 25 5.18 -9.94 -12.48
N ILE A 26 5.03 -8.71 -12.91
CA ILE A 26 5.60 -7.53 -12.26
C ILE A 26 4.52 -6.47 -12.12
N VAL A 27 4.37 -5.96 -10.90
CA VAL A 27 3.51 -4.82 -10.61
C VAL A 27 4.36 -3.69 -10.02
N LYS A 28 4.20 -2.49 -10.54
CA LYS A 28 4.74 -1.27 -9.95
C LYS A 28 3.65 -0.22 -9.80
N ILE A 29 3.39 0.16 -8.57
CA ILE A 29 2.51 1.25 -8.22
C ILE A 29 3.37 2.41 -7.74
N GLY A 30 3.13 3.61 -8.23
CA GLY A 30 3.92 4.79 -7.95
C GLY A 30 3.08 6.07 -7.90
N GLY A 31 3.73 7.20 -8.14
CA GLY A 31 3.10 8.51 -8.06
C GLY A 31 3.24 9.17 -6.69
N VAL A 32 2.77 10.41 -6.57
CA VAL A 32 2.91 11.22 -5.34
C VAL A 32 2.05 10.70 -4.18
N ALA A 33 1.01 9.93 -4.47
CA ALA A 33 0.08 9.37 -3.49
C ALA A 33 -0.16 7.87 -3.71
N VAL A 34 0.81 7.16 -4.29
CA VAL A 34 0.66 5.74 -4.68
C VAL A 34 -0.58 5.55 -5.58
N ASN A 35 -0.77 6.47 -6.50
CA ASN A 35 -1.99 6.69 -7.28
C ASN A 35 -1.86 6.34 -8.76
N LYS A 36 -0.72 5.76 -9.15
CA LYS A 36 -0.45 5.39 -10.54
C LYS A 36 0.03 3.95 -10.61
N ILE A 37 -0.55 3.20 -11.50
CA ILE A 37 -0.01 1.92 -11.93
C ILE A 37 1.01 2.20 -13.03
N GLU A 38 2.29 2.07 -12.70
CA GLU A 38 3.40 2.36 -13.60
C GLU A 38 3.81 1.12 -14.41
N LYS A 39 3.52 -0.08 -13.86
CA LYS A 39 3.78 -1.35 -14.51
C LYS A 39 2.76 -2.38 -14.03
N TRP A 40 2.20 -3.11 -14.99
CA TRP A 40 1.25 -4.19 -14.76
C TRP A 40 1.46 -5.22 -15.86
N GLU A 41 2.31 -6.19 -15.62
CA GLU A 41 2.70 -7.19 -16.61
C GLU A 41 2.63 -8.58 -16.00
N PHE A 42 1.89 -9.47 -16.62
CA PHE A 42 1.72 -10.85 -16.20
C PHE A 42 1.89 -11.81 -17.39
N GLU A 43 2.21 -13.07 -17.09
CA GLU A 43 2.25 -14.15 -18.08
C GLU A 43 0.86 -14.38 -18.68
N ASP A 44 -0.17 -14.40 -17.83
CA ASP A 44 -1.58 -14.52 -18.20
C ASP A 44 -2.34 -13.28 -17.74
N TYR A 45 -3.33 -12.85 -18.51
CA TYR A 45 -4.21 -11.73 -18.20
C TYR A 45 -5.65 -12.20 -18.04
N ASP A 46 -6.39 -11.53 -17.13
CA ASP A 46 -7.83 -11.73 -16.94
C ASP A 46 -8.62 -10.42 -16.99
N ASP A 47 -9.92 -10.48 -16.72
CA ASP A 47 -10.78 -9.29 -16.78
C ASP A 47 -10.47 -8.26 -15.68
N ASP A 48 -9.90 -8.67 -14.54
CA ASP A 48 -9.52 -7.79 -13.45
C ASP A 48 -8.30 -6.93 -13.84
N ASP A 49 -7.46 -7.39 -14.76
CA ASP A 49 -6.30 -6.63 -15.26
C ASP A 49 -6.71 -5.33 -15.97
N ARG A 50 -7.87 -5.31 -16.64
CA ARG A 50 -8.41 -4.09 -17.27
C ARG A 50 -8.79 -3.05 -16.25
N ILE A 51 -9.41 -3.48 -15.14
CA ILE A 51 -9.79 -2.58 -14.03
C ILE A 51 -8.54 -1.95 -13.42
N ALA A 52 -7.48 -2.72 -13.27
CA ALA A 52 -6.22 -2.22 -12.75
C ALA A 52 -5.58 -1.15 -13.63
N GLN A 53 -5.59 -1.33 -14.96
CA GLN A 53 -5.05 -0.34 -15.91
C GLN A 53 -5.77 1.00 -15.85
N ASP A 54 -7.07 1.01 -15.61
CA ASP A 54 -7.92 2.20 -15.51
C ASP A 54 -7.93 2.85 -14.12
N ALA A 55 -7.26 2.25 -13.14
CA ALA A 55 -7.28 2.71 -11.75
C ALA A 55 -6.44 3.96 -11.45
N ASN A 56 -5.78 4.54 -12.45
CA ASN A 56 -4.98 5.76 -12.30
C ASN A 56 -5.87 6.97 -12.02
N TYR A 57 -5.46 7.81 -11.06
CA TYR A 57 -6.19 9.04 -10.74
C TYR A 57 -5.24 10.18 -10.35
N GLN A 58 -5.74 11.41 -10.41
CA GLN A 58 -5.01 12.61 -9.98
C GLN A 58 -5.51 13.04 -8.60
N PRO A 59 -4.72 12.83 -7.54
CA PRO A 59 -5.11 13.25 -6.20
C PRO A 59 -4.89 14.75 -6.01
N PRO A 60 -5.71 15.43 -5.19
CA PRO A 60 -5.53 16.84 -4.86
C PRO A 60 -4.28 17.08 -3.98
N ASN A 61 -3.82 16.06 -3.29
CA ASN A 61 -2.65 16.07 -2.40
C ASN A 61 -2.14 14.63 -2.19
N VAL A 62 -1.11 14.46 -1.37
CA VAL A 62 -0.47 13.17 -1.08
C VAL A 62 -1.37 12.15 -0.35
N TYR A 63 -2.49 12.59 0.21
CA TYR A 63 -3.42 11.69 0.92
C TYR A 63 -4.46 11.03 -0.01
N GLY A 64 -4.58 11.53 -1.26
CA GLY A 64 -5.55 11.00 -2.21
C GLY A 64 -7.00 11.14 -1.76
N PHE A 65 -7.84 10.18 -2.12
CA PHE A 65 -9.28 10.15 -1.79
C PHE A 65 -9.66 9.10 -0.73
N GLY A 66 -8.67 8.40 -0.17
CA GLY A 66 -8.90 7.24 0.71
C GLY A 66 -9.61 7.55 2.03
N HIS A 67 -9.46 8.77 2.57
CA HIS A 67 -10.07 9.13 3.86
C HIS A 67 -11.60 9.12 3.83
N ASN A 68 -12.21 9.58 2.75
CA ASN A 68 -13.67 9.72 2.66
C ASN A 68 -14.40 8.36 2.77
N PRO A 69 -14.08 7.35 1.97
CA PRO A 69 -14.69 6.02 2.11
C PRO A 69 -14.34 5.37 3.45
N TYR A 70 -13.13 5.59 3.98
CA TYR A 70 -12.74 5.07 5.29
C TYR A 70 -13.65 5.61 6.40
N TYR A 71 -13.80 6.93 6.53
CA TYR A 71 -14.67 7.51 7.56
C TYR A 71 -16.14 7.17 7.37
N ARG A 72 -16.60 7.02 6.12
CA ARG A 72 -17.96 6.54 5.86
C ARG A 72 -18.15 5.14 6.42
N ASN A 73 -17.22 4.22 6.19
CA ASN A 73 -17.27 2.88 6.77
C ASN A 73 -17.27 2.92 8.30
N VAL A 74 -16.43 3.76 8.94
CA VAL A 74 -16.41 3.91 10.39
C VAL A 74 -17.79 4.35 10.92
N VAL A 75 -18.42 5.34 10.29
CA VAL A 75 -19.76 5.81 10.69
C VAL A 75 -20.81 4.71 10.51
N ASP A 76 -20.79 3.99 9.39
CA ASP A 76 -21.74 2.91 9.13
C ASP A 76 -21.57 1.75 10.12
N VAL A 77 -20.35 1.43 10.51
CA VAL A 77 -20.07 0.43 11.56
C VAL A 77 -20.65 0.88 12.92
N LEU A 78 -20.41 2.14 13.31
CA LEU A 78 -20.92 2.68 14.58
C LEU A 78 -22.46 2.71 14.61
N LEU A 79 -23.11 2.85 13.46
CA LEU A 79 -24.56 2.80 13.31
C LEU A 79 -25.12 1.38 13.11
N GLY A 80 -24.29 0.36 13.16
CA GLY A 80 -24.69 -1.04 12.97
C GLY A 80 -25.11 -1.39 11.53
N ARG A 81 -24.67 -0.60 10.52
CA ARG A 81 -25.05 -0.77 9.10
C ARG A 81 -24.02 -1.53 8.29
N ALA A 82 -22.80 -1.66 8.79
CA ALA A 82 -21.69 -2.32 8.12
C ALA A 82 -20.78 -3.04 9.12
N VAL A 83 -19.86 -3.83 8.58
CA VAL A 83 -18.70 -4.35 9.31
C VAL A 83 -17.46 -3.50 9.00
N PRO A 84 -16.45 -3.46 9.91
CA PRO A 84 -15.21 -2.75 9.62
C PRO A 84 -14.54 -3.31 8.37
N SER A 85 -14.22 -2.46 7.41
CA SER A 85 -13.39 -2.82 6.25
C SER A 85 -11.91 -2.97 6.62
N THR A 86 -11.49 -2.30 7.69
CA THR A 86 -10.15 -2.39 8.27
C THR A 86 -10.30 -2.31 9.78
N ASP A 87 -9.85 -3.32 10.51
CA ASP A 87 -9.92 -3.37 11.98
C ASP A 87 -8.52 -3.30 12.63
N GLY A 88 -8.49 -3.41 13.96
CA GLY A 88 -7.23 -3.38 14.71
C GLY A 88 -6.32 -4.58 14.41
N ARG A 89 -6.83 -5.70 13.92
CA ARG A 89 -6.02 -6.86 13.53
C ARG A 89 -5.28 -6.58 12.22
N ASP A 90 -5.92 -5.87 11.30
CA ASP A 90 -5.26 -5.42 10.06
C ASP A 90 -4.21 -4.36 10.36
N GLY A 91 -4.52 -3.40 11.23
CA GLY A 91 -3.55 -2.40 11.70
C GLY A 91 -2.34 -3.04 12.38
N ARG A 92 -2.54 -4.11 13.15
CA ARG A 92 -1.46 -4.88 13.78
C ARG A 92 -0.47 -5.42 12.77
N LYS A 93 -0.94 -5.95 11.63
CA LYS A 93 -0.07 -6.51 10.58
C LYS A 93 0.93 -5.47 10.05
N SER A 94 0.48 -4.24 9.85
CA SER A 94 1.35 -3.14 9.41
C SER A 94 2.43 -2.80 10.44
N VAL A 95 2.05 -2.72 11.72
CA VAL A 95 3.00 -2.48 12.82
C VAL A 95 4.00 -3.63 12.95
N GLU A 96 3.54 -4.86 12.83
CA GLU A 96 4.36 -6.06 12.88
C GLU A 96 5.46 -6.08 11.80
N ILE A 97 5.10 -5.70 10.56
CA ILE A 97 6.08 -5.56 9.47
C ILE A 97 7.16 -4.53 9.82
N ILE A 98 6.77 -3.37 10.35
CA ILE A 98 7.72 -2.32 10.75
C ILE A 98 8.64 -2.81 11.86
N GLN A 99 8.11 -3.49 12.86
CA GLN A 99 8.92 -4.07 13.94
C GLN A 99 9.89 -5.14 13.43
N ALA A 100 9.45 -6.01 12.52
CA ALA A 100 10.31 -6.99 11.88
C ALA A 100 11.46 -6.36 11.09
N ILE A 101 11.21 -5.24 10.40
CA ILE A 101 12.24 -4.46 9.70
C ILE A 101 13.29 -3.94 10.67
N TYR A 102 12.87 -3.31 11.76
CA TYR A 102 13.81 -2.83 12.80
C TYR A 102 14.59 -3.96 13.45
N GLN A 103 13.94 -5.08 13.76
CA GLN A 103 14.60 -6.25 14.32
C GLN A 103 15.63 -6.84 13.34
N SER A 104 15.28 -6.97 12.06
CA SER A 104 16.20 -7.42 11.02
C SER A 104 17.40 -6.49 10.86
N ALA A 105 17.17 -5.18 10.82
CA ALA A 105 18.23 -4.18 10.73
C ALA A 105 19.17 -4.23 11.94
N LYS A 106 18.63 -4.41 13.14
CA LYS A 106 19.43 -4.50 14.38
C LYS A 106 20.27 -5.77 14.49
N THR A 107 19.72 -6.90 14.04
CA THR A 107 20.36 -8.21 14.20
C THR A 107 21.15 -8.68 12.99
N GLY A 108 20.96 -8.06 11.83
CA GLY A 108 21.50 -8.51 10.56
C GLY A 108 20.94 -9.85 10.08
N LYS A 109 19.82 -10.31 10.64
CA LYS A 109 19.22 -11.62 10.36
C LYS A 109 17.84 -11.51 9.76
N LYS A 110 17.45 -12.55 9.02
CA LYS A 110 16.07 -12.74 8.57
C LYS A 110 15.14 -12.84 9.78
N VAL A 111 14.00 -12.18 9.70
CA VAL A 111 12.92 -12.26 10.68
C VAL A 111 11.72 -12.93 10.02
N SER A 112 11.17 -13.94 10.68
CA SER A 112 9.97 -14.62 10.21
C SER A 112 8.73 -13.94 10.77
N LEU A 113 7.66 -13.88 10.00
CA LEU A 113 6.35 -13.42 10.43
C LEU A 113 5.40 -14.62 10.59
N PRO A 114 4.41 -14.56 11.50
CA PRO A 114 4.18 -13.49 12.48
C PRO A 114 5.26 -13.42 13.58
N LEU A 115 5.39 -12.22 14.22
CA LEU A 115 6.26 -12.00 15.38
C LEU A 115 5.69 -12.61 16.65
#